data_c0c2b6b8e25f91887aac370ee7dc6559
#
_entry.id   c0c2b6b8e25f91887aac370ee7dc6559
#
_cell.length_a   1.000
_cell.length_b   1.000
_cell.length_c   1.000
_cell.angle_alpha   90.00
_cell.angle_beta   90.00
_cell.angle_gamma   90.00
#
_symmetry.space_group_name_H-M   'P 1'
#
loop_
_entity.id
_entity.type
_entity.pdbx_description
1 polymer ?
#
loop_
_entity_poly.entity_id
_entity_poly.type
_entity_poly.pdbx_seq_one_letter_code
_entity_poly.pdbx_strand_id
1 'polypeptide(L)'
;MEIINKIEDLIKKNDIENAYKCIIQNEKQYLNNAKYWNLRGILCSQIKEYEAAISCYKTSIDIKCDYIDAYFNLIYTYLITGEKLKSVLNASISLRYIDDINYINDINNLYKYEKASKNYIEVLNEAKTNIYIDKDNASLIKYLASHYNNISKEYIQSLYENNIACNWAYVKDDCIVTNKEIIGIDDFICNYNYSDFDVIVPYDMNYINVIKNIASKGVNKCFVLLSYDGKFKLIDIDNEIMTGLKNEDYKRTVTLNRFNAADSNVYALIKYMPQQYKDKYKLNIIKGTDVCDIENIVKVPLISSITVSGFNTFCNFYPKLTYNIEVGHGEVGFKGCGLMDKKNKEFAFTPEEYKNIDKIFTPSKMCMLLTSAFAAVPEDKYEITGNPRTDLVMLSDGKRNLEKLLGISLENKKVIFNMPTFYVHDNSGASNGSRELNDAIKIKNFDYEKFNQFLIDNNIICISKVHHGEERSVTNKVKNRNLDNMIFISNKDLEDKDLDLYEVLNAADILITDYSSIYGDFLFMDKPTIFVNTDMEIYEEERGIILQPYDFWAAGPKVQEQEKLSEEIIKCINDNNYYKNERNTIRDIFYYHKDDKSSIRVWDSIDRLLSNL
;
A
#
# COMPACT_ATOMS: atom_id res chain seq x y z
N MET A 1 -25.48 13.21 28.20
CA MET A 1 -25.09 12.00 28.97
C MET A 1 -26.30 11.20 29.47
N GLU A 2 -27.33 11.84 29.98
CA GLU A 2 -28.53 11.16 30.53
C GLU A 2 -29.26 10.24 29.54
N ILE A 3 -29.44 10.68 28.31
CA ILE A 3 -30.10 9.89 27.24
C ILE A 3 -29.26 8.66 26.84
N ILE A 4 -27.95 8.80 26.71
CA ILE A 4 -27.05 7.68 26.35
C ILE A 4 -27.08 6.61 27.45
N ASN A 5 -27.05 6.99 28.70
CA ASN A 5 -27.17 6.06 29.82
C ASN A 5 -28.55 5.39 29.85
N LYS A 6 -29.62 6.12 29.52
CA LYS A 6 -30.97 5.56 29.39
C LYS A 6 -31.03 4.52 28.27
N ILE A 7 -30.45 4.78 27.11
CA ILE A 7 -30.39 3.82 26.00
C ILE A 7 -29.63 2.55 26.45
N GLU A 8 -28.47 2.73 27.08
CA GLU A 8 -27.66 1.62 27.60
C GLU A 8 -28.44 0.76 28.60
N ASP A 9 -29.18 1.39 29.53
CA ASP A 9 -30.02 0.69 30.50
C ASP A 9 -31.15 -0.09 29.86
N LEU A 10 -31.78 0.48 28.83
CA LEU A 10 -32.84 -0.19 28.08
C LEU A 10 -32.31 -1.43 27.34
N ILE A 11 -31.12 -1.30 26.71
CA ILE A 11 -30.43 -2.41 26.04
C ILE A 11 -30.07 -3.51 27.06
N LYS A 12 -29.51 -3.17 28.20
CA LYS A 12 -29.22 -4.13 29.30
C LYS A 12 -30.45 -4.85 29.83
N LYS A 13 -31.58 -4.19 29.83
CA LYS A 13 -32.88 -4.77 30.23
C LYS A 13 -33.59 -5.54 29.11
N ASN A 14 -32.98 -5.63 27.92
CA ASN A 14 -33.52 -6.23 26.72
C ASN A 14 -34.83 -5.56 26.25
N ASP A 15 -35.04 -4.30 26.57
CA ASP A 15 -36.17 -3.49 26.14
C ASP A 15 -35.86 -2.84 24.79
N ILE A 16 -35.83 -3.68 23.75
CA ILE A 16 -35.38 -3.32 22.40
C ILE A 16 -36.26 -2.23 21.78
N GLU A 17 -37.56 -2.30 21.97
CA GLU A 17 -38.50 -1.34 21.36
C GLU A 17 -38.31 0.08 21.90
N ASN A 18 -38.19 0.24 23.20
CA ASN A 18 -37.99 1.55 23.81
C ASN A 18 -36.57 2.07 23.58
N ALA A 19 -35.55 1.18 23.53
CA ALA A 19 -34.21 1.55 23.15
C ALA A 19 -34.16 2.10 21.72
N TYR A 20 -34.83 1.43 20.77
CA TYR A 20 -34.89 1.86 19.38
C TYR A 20 -35.59 3.21 19.23
N LYS A 21 -36.77 3.39 19.88
CA LYS A 21 -37.45 4.68 19.89
C LYS A 21 -36.58 5.80 20.45
N CYS A 22 -35.86 5.53 21.54
CA CYS A 22 -34.97 6.51 22.17
C CYS A 22 -33.81 6.89 21.27
N ILE A 23 -33.23 5.92 20.56
CA ILE A 23 -32.16 6.14 19.57
C ILE A 23 -32.64 7.05 18.44
N ILE A 24 -33.75 6.69 17.77
CA ILE A 24 -34.25 7.45 16.60
C ILE A 24 -34.66 8.87 16.98
N GLN A 25 -35.30 9.06 18.11
CA GLN A 25 -35.76 10.38 18.56
C GLN A 25 -34.58 11.35 18.84
N ASN A 26 -33.40 10.83 19.15
CA ASN A 26 -32.26 11.64 19.56
C ASN A 26 -31.10 11.61 18.55
N GLU A 27 -31.28 11.02 17.37
CA GLU A 27 -30.20 10.82 16.38
C GLU A 27 -29.45 12.11 16.05
N LYS A 28 -30.17 13.19 15.72
CA LYS A 28 -29.55 14.47 15.32
C LYS A 28 -28.64 15.08 16.40
N GLN A 29 -28.94 14.80 17.67
CA GLN A 29 -28.18 15.34 18.80
C GLN A 29 -26.85 14.60 19.04
N TYR A 30 -26.76 13.32 18.62
CA TYR A 30 -25.64 12.43 18.94
C TYR A 30 -24.90 11.90 17.73
N LEU A 31 -25.02 12.53 16.55
CA LEU A 31 -24.33 12.12 15.33
C LEU A 31 -22.80 12.01 15.49
N ASN A 32 -22.20 12.86 16.32
CA ASN A 32 -20.76 12.90 16.59
C ASN A 32 -20.37 12.23 17.91
N ASN A 33 -21.17 11.25 18.38
CA ASN A 33 -20.90 10.56 19.65
C ASN A 33 -20.63 9.08 19.42
N ALA A 34 -19.40 8.63 19.64
CA ALA A 34 -18.99 7.24 19.43
C ALA A 34 -19.82 6.24 20.24
N LYS A 35 -20.09 6.52 21.52
CA LYS A 35 -20.88 5.63 22.40
C LYS A 35 -22.31 5.46 21.87
N TYR A 36 -22.90 6.51 21.31
CA TYR A 36 -24.24 6.44 20.72
C TYR A 36 -24.26 5.46 19.52
N TRP A 37 -23.30 5.56 18.63
CA TRP A 37 -23.23 4.67 17.47
C TRP A 37 -22.93 3.23 17.86
N ASN A 38 -22.07 3.01 18.87
CA ASN A 38 -21.84 1.67 19.40
C ASN A 38 -23.13 1.05 19.98
N LEU A 39 -23.89 1.78 20.79
CA LEU A 39 -25.16 1.30 21.35
C LEU A 39 -26.20 1.02 20.26
N ARG A 40 -26.27 1.85 19.21
CA ARG A 40 -27.10 1.59 18.03
C ARG A 40 -26.69 0.30 17.32
N GLY A 41 -25.38 0.06 17.17
CA GLY A 41 -24.85 -1.17 16.63
C GLY A 41 -25.22 -2.41 17.46
N ILE A 42 -25.12 -2.32 18.78
CA ILE A 42 -25.53 -3.41 19.70
C ILE A 42 -27.01 -3.73 19.50
N LEU A 43 -27.86 -2.71 19.39
CA LEU A 43 -29.28 -2.91 19.17
C LEU A 43 -29.55 -3.60 17.82
N CYS A 44 -28.92 -3.16 16.74
CA CYS A 44 -29.00 -3.80 15.43
C CYS A 44 -28.53 -5.26 15.49
N SER A 45 -27.45 -5.55 16.21
CA SER A 45 -26.95 -6.91 16.39
C SER A 45 -27.94 -7.82 17.16
N GLN A 46 -28.60 -7.29 18.20
CA GLN A 46 -29.61 -8.03 18.95
C GLN A 46 -30.84 -8.44 18.09
N ILE A 47 -31.20 -7.62 17.12
CA ILE A 47 -32.28 -7.95 16.16
C ILE A 47 -31.78 -8.67 14.90
N LYS A 48 -30.48 -9.06 14.89
CA LYS A 48 -29.82 -9.79 13.81
C LYS A 48 -29.64 -9.00 12.49
N GLU A 49 -29.75 -7.67 12.56
CA GLU A 49 -29.44 -6.77 11.44
C GLU A 49 -27.93 -6.48 11.44
N TYR A 50 -27.14 -7.51 11.09
CA TYR A 50 -25.67 -7.48 11.27
C TYR A 50 -24.98 -6.47 10.38
N GLU A 51 -25.44 -6.25 9.15
CA GLU A 51 -24.87 -5.22 8.27
C GLU A 51 -25.05 -3.81 8.84
N ALA A 52 -26.24 -3.52 9.36
CA ALA A 52 -26.52 -2.26 10.04
C ALA A 52 -25.67 -2.11 11.32
N ALA A 53 -25.49 -3.19 12.07
CA ALA A 53 -24.63 -3.21 13.25
C ALA A 53 -23.18 -2.89 12.90
N ILE A 54 -22.64 -3.55 11.88
CA ILE A 54 -21.27 -3.31 11.35
C ILE A 54 -21.08 -1.85 10.95
N SER A 55 -22.04 -1.28 10.21
CA SER A 55 -22.01 0.13 9.82
C SER A 55 -21.98 1.06 11.04
N CYS A 56 -22.79 0.80 12.05
CA CYS A 56 -22.83 1.59 13.28
C CYS A 56 -21.51 1.51 14.07
N TYR A 57 -20.91 0.32 14.20
CA TYR A 57 -19.63 0.15 14.88
C TYR A 57 -18.50 0.86 14.15
N LYS A 58 -18.47 0.80 12.81
CA LYS A 58 -17.50 1.54 12.00
C LYS A 58 -17.64 3.04 12.21
N THR A 59 -18.86 3.58 12.16
CA THR A 59 -19.13 5.00 12.45
C THR A 59 -18.65 5.38 13.86
N SER A 60 -18.86 4.51 14.84
CA SER A 60 -18.35 4.72 16.20
C SER A 60 -16.82 4.84 16.24
N ILE A 61 -16.13 3.93 15.53
CA ILE A 61 -14.66 3.91 15.42
C ILE A 61 -14.14 5.14 14.67
N ASP A 62 -14.85 5.58 13.62
CA ASP A 62 -14.47 6.77 12.84
C ASP A 62 -14.54 8.05 13.69
N ILE A 63 -15.52 8.13 14.59
CA ILE A 63 -15.65 9.25 15.54
C ILE A 63 -14.55 9.18 16.61
N LYS A 64 -14.23 7.97 17.09
CA LYS A 64 -13.24 7.75 18.15
C LYS A 64 -12.43 6.49 17.86
N CYS A 65 -11.24 6.66 17.30
CA CYS A 65 -10.40 5.57 16.78
C CYS A 65 -9.81 4.62 17.85
N ASP A 66 -9.91 4.95 19.14
CA ASP A 66 -9.49 4.14 20.27
C ASP A 66 -10.69 3.60 21.11
N TYR A 67 -11.88 3.54 20.51
CA TYR A 67 -13.08 3.13 21.24
C TYR A 67 -13.19 1.60 21.32
N ILE A 68 -12.73 1.05 22.45
CA ILE A 68 -12.62 -0.38 22.74
C ILE A 68 -13.87 -1.17 22.41
N ASP A 69 -15.04 -0.76 22.97
CA ASP A 69 -16.29 -1.51 22.84
C ASP A 69 -16.73 -1.65 21.37
N ALA A 70 -16.50 -0.62 20.55
CA ALA A 70 -16.92 -0.67 19.15
C ALA A 70 -16.05 -1.64 18.34
N TYR A 71 -14.73 -1.68 18.59
CA TYR A 71 -13.88 -2.69 17.96
C TYR A 71 -14.26 -4.11 18.39
N PHE A 72 -14.46 -4.33 19.68
CA PHE A 72 -14.83 -5.64 20.19
C PHE A 72 -16.14 -6.13 19.54
N ASN A 73 -17.17 -5.29 19.52
CA ASN A 73 -18.46 -5.61 18.93
C ASN A 73 -18.38 -5.84 17.42
N LEU A 74 -17.57 -5.05 16.70
CA LEU A 74 -17.34 -5.22 15.26
C LEU A 74 -16.66 -6.56 14.96
N ILE A 75 -15.58 -6.88 15.69
CA ILE A 75 -14.82 -8.11 15.57
C ILE A 75 -15.72 -9.32 15.86
N TYR A 76 -16.47 -9.26 16.95
CA TYR A 76 -17.43 -10.31 17.33
C TYR A 76 -18.51 -10.50 16.27
N THR A 77 -19.06 -9.40 15.73
CA THR A 77 -20.09 -9.47 14.69
C THR A 77 -19.57 -10.15 13.44
N TYR A 78 -18.35 -9.84 12.99
CA TYR A 78 -17.71 -10.54 11.86
C TYR A 78 -17.49 -12.03 12.14
N LEU A 79 -17.16 -12.40 13.39
CA LEU A 79 -17.03 -13.83 13.75
C LEU A 79 -18.37 -14.57 13.60
N ILE A 80 -19.45 -14.05 14.18
CA ILE A 80 -20.74 -14.73 14.15
C ILE A 80 -21.41 -14.74 12.77
N THR A 81 -21.04 -13.81 11.88
CA THR A 81 -21.49 -13.80 10.48
C THR A 81 -20.64 -14.67 9.57
N GLY A 82 -19.56 -15.28 10.10
CA GLY A 82 -18.65 -16.15 9.35
C GLY A 82 -17.57 -15.40 8.57
N GLU A 83 -17.50 -14.07 8.68
CA GLU A 83 -16.51 -13.22 8.01
C GLU A 83 -15.19 -13.17 8.78
N LYS A 84 -14.57 -14.35 8.98
CA LYS A 84 -13.40 -14.54 9.85
C LYS A 84 -12.22 -13.64 9.50
N LEU A 85 -11.99 -13.43 8.20
CA LEU A 85 -10.91 -12.57 7.76
C LEU A 85 -11.11 -11.12 8.18
N LYS A 86 -12.33 -10.56 7.95
CA LYS A 86 -12.63 -9.19 8.37
C LYS A 86 -12.55 -9.05 9.89
N SER A 87 -12.92 -10.07 10.63
CA SER A 87 -12.75 -10.12 12.09
C SER A 87 -11.28 -9.96 12.47
N VAL A 88 -10.41 -10.79 11.91
CA VAL A 88 -8.97 -10.77 12.23
C VAL A 88 -8.29 -9.47 11.80
N LEU A 89 -8.63 -8.94 10.63
CA LEU A 89 -8.13 -7.64 10.17
C LEU A 89 -8.52 -6.50 11.12
N ASN A 90 -9.78 -6.46 11.55
CA ASN A 90 -10.22 -5.41 12.49
C ASN A 90 -9.62 -5.58 13.88
N ALA A 91 -9.38 -6.80 14.34
CA ALA A 91 -8.61 -7.05 15.56
C ALA A 91 -7.17 -6.51 15.43
N SER A 92 -6.52 -6.79 14.31
CA SER A 92 -5.17 -6.24 14.04
C SER A 92 -5.16 -4.71 13.99
N ILE A 93 -6.16 -4.10 13.34
CA ILE A 93 -6.30 -2.64 13.26
C ILE A 93 -6.51 -2.05 14.66
N SER A 94 -7.36 -2.65 15.47
CA SER A 94 -7.67 -2.14 16.81
C SER A 94 -6.44 -2.03 17.72
N LEU A 95 -5.51 -2.97 17.62
CA LEU A 95 -4.26 -2.97 18.41
C LEU A 95 -3.30 -1.82 18.07
N ARG A 96 -3.57 -1.09 17.00
CA ARG A 96 -2.81 0.12 16.66
C ARG A 96 -3.25 1.34 17.46
N TYR A 97 -4.46 1.30 18.00
CA TYR A 97 -5.12 2.40 18.69
C TYR A 97 -5.40 2.10 20.16
N ILE A 98 -5.44 0.81 20.53
CA ILE A 98 -5.83 0.33 21.85
C ILE A 98 -4.67 -0.45 22.43
N ASP A 99 -4.08 0.09 23.49
CA ASP A 99 -3.04 -0.54 24.32
C ASP A 99 -3.63 -0.83 25.70
N ASP A 100 -4.57 -1.80 25.75
CA ASP A 100 -5.25 -2.24 26.96
C ASP A 100 -5.17 -3.76 27.08
N ILE A 101 -4.51 -4.24 28.12
CA ILE A 101 -4.27 -5.68 28.34
C ILE A 101 -5.56 -6.47 28.53
N ASN A 102 -6.61 -5.88 29.10
CA ASN A 102 -7.88 -6.54 29.28
C ASN A 102 -8.57 -6.72 27.93
N TYR A 103 -8.56 -5.67 27.09
CA TYR A 103 -9.07 -5.74 25.73
C TYR A 103 -8.34 -6.81 24.91
N ILE A 104 -7.01 -6.85 25.00
CA ILE A 104 -6.19 -7.84 24.33
C ILE A 104 -6.58 -9.26 24.78
N ASN A 105 -6.78 -9.47 26.06
CA ASN A 105 -7.21 -10.76 26.61
C ASN A 105 -8.63 -11.14 26.16
N ASP A 106 -9.54 -10.17 26.08
CA ASP A 106 -10.92 -10.41 25.61
C ASP A 106 -10.95 -10.83 24.14
N ILE A 107 -10.18 -10.16 23.28
CA ILE A 107 -10.00 -10.57 21.87
C ILE A 107 -9.41 -11.98 21.77
N ASN A 108 -8.38 -12.29 22.56
CA ASN A 108 -7.81 -13.63 22.65
C ASN A 108 -8.86 -14.69 23.03
N ASN A 109 -9.69 -14.38 24.00
CA ASN A 109 -10.73 -15.29 24.44
C ASN A 109 -11.79 -15.53 23.37
N LEU A 110 -12.19 -14.52 22.62
CA LEU A 110 -13.10 -14.69 21.47
C LEU A 110 -12.58 -15.73 20.49
N TYR A 111 -11.31 -15.62 20.10
CA TYR A 111 -10.70 -16.56 19.16
C TYR A 111 -10.42 -17.95 19.77
N LYS A 112 -10.21 -18.05 21.07
CA LYS A 112 -10.09 -19.36 21.75
C LYS A 112 -11.39 -20.16 21.72
N TYR A 113 -12.53 -19.53 21.86
CA TYR A 113 -13.85 -20.20 21.77
C TYR A 113 -14.17 -20.68 20.36
N GLU A 114 -13.76 -19.94 19.33
CA GLU A 114 -13.88 -20.36 17.95
C GLU A 114 -12.94 -21.54 17.59
N LYS A 115 -11.82 -21.68 18.30
CA LYS A 115 -10.82 -22.75 18.11
C LYS A 115 -11.32 -24.17 18.28
N ALA A 116 -12.45 -24.38 18.88
CA ALA A 116 -13.05 -25.72 18.94
C ALA A 116 -13.34 -26.32 17.55
N SER A 117 -13.18 -25.57 16.45
CA SER A 117 -13.48 -26.03 15.10
C SER A 117 -12.43 -25.79 14.03
N LYS A 118 -11.48 -24.85 14.12
CA LYS A 118 -10.46 -24.63 13.06
C LYS A 118 -9.21 -23.89 13.56
N ASN A 119 -8.06 -24.26 13.00
CA ASN A 119 -6.75 -23.72 13.31
C ASN A 119 -6.56 -22.31 12.72
N TYR A 120 -5.90 -21.39 13.43
CA TYR A 120 -5.59 -20.01 12.99
C TYR A 120 -4.84 -19.96 11.64
N ILE A 121 -4.01 -20.98 11.36
CA ILE A 121 -3.35 -21.14 10.06
C ILE A 121 -4.35 -21.36 8.93
N GLU A 122 -5.45 -22.07 9.16
CA GLU A 122 -6.47 -22.25 8.12
C GLU A 122 -7.16 -20.92 7.81
N VAL A 123 -7.44 -20.09 8.81
CA VAL A 123 -7.97 -18.73 8.61
C VAL A 123 -6.96 -17.84 7.88
N LEU A 124 -5.67 -17.92 8.22
CA LEU A 124 -4.59 -17.23 7.51
C LEU A 124 -4.39 -17.74 6.08
N ASN A 125 -4.53 -19.05 5.86
CA ASN A 125 -4.43 -19.64 4.53
C ASN A 125 -5.68 -19.38 3.68
N GLU A 126 -6.87 -19.39 4.27
CA GLU A 126 -8.10 -18.93 3.61
C GLU A 126 -8.01 -17.43 3.25
N ALA A 127 -7.38 -16.64 4.11
CA ALA A 127 -7.06 -15.24 3.84
C ALA A 127 -6.08 -15.09 2.66
N LYS A 128 -5.04 -15.92 2.61
CA LYS A 128 -4.05 -15.92 1.52
C LYS A 128 -4.62 -16.32 0.16
N THR A 129 -5.63 -17.19 0.14
CA THR A 129 -6.27 -17.65 -1.11
C THR A 129 -7.32 -16.69 -1.63
N ASN A 130 -7.91 -15.83 -0.78
CA ASN A 130 -9.01 -14.95 -1.13
C ASN A 130 -8.63 -13.47 -1.22
N ILE A 131 -7.41 -13.09 -0.83
CA ILE A 131 -6.90 -11.72 -0.93
C ILE A 131 -5.68 -11.72 -1.83
N TYR A 132 -5.71 -10.85 -2.82
CA TYR A 132 -4.62 -10.52 -3.73
C TYR A 132 -3.35 -9.96 -3.05
N ILE A 133 -3.35 -9.91 -1.75
CA ILE A 133 -2.32 -9.36 -0.88
C ILE A 133 -1.66 -10.55 -0.18
N ASP A 134 -0.93 -11.34 -0.95
CA ASP A 134 -0.33 -12.62 -0.51
C ASP A 134 0.72 -12.49 0.62
N LYS A 135 1.03 -11.27 1.05
CA LYS A 135 2.05 -10.98 2.07
C LYS A 135 1.67 -9.91 3.08
N ASP A 136 0.48 -9.35 3.00
CA ASP A 136 0.04 -8.19 3.81
C ASP A 136 -0.49 -8.54 5.20
N ASN A 137 -0.18 -9.71 5.70
CA ASN A 137 -0.57 -10.11 7.04
C ASN A 137 0.43 -9.68 8.14
N ALA A 138 1.27 -8.67 7.89
CA ALA A 138 2.17 -8.18 8.92
C ALA A 138 1.43 -7.58 10.11
N SER A 139 0.32 -6.89 9.86
CA SER A 139 -0.58 -6.45 10.93
C SER A 139 -1.17 -7.63 11.69
N LEU A 140 -1.48 -8.70 10.99
CA LEU A 140 -1.99 -9.93 11.56
C LEU A 140 -0.89 -10.71 12.30
N ILE A 141 0.32 -10.76 11.75
CA ILE A 141 1.48 -11.34 12.43
C ILE A 141 1.77 -10.55 13.71
N LYS A 142 1.73 -9.23 13.64
CA LYS A 142 1.90 -8.35 14.81
C LYS A 142 0.80 -8.57 15.84
N TYR A 143 -0.45 -8.67 15.41
CA TYR A 143 -1.58 -9.06 16.25
C TYR A 143 -1.34 -10.41 16.93
N LEU A 144 -1.02 -11.45 16.15
CA LEU A 144 -0.78 -12.79 16.66
C LEU A 144 0.43 -12.82 17.62
N ALA A 145 1.48 -12.09 17.33
CA ALA A 145 2.66 -11.97 18.19
C ALA A 145 2.33 -11.28 19.52
N SER A 146 1.58 -10.19 19.50
CA SER A 146 1.19 -9.48 20.74
C SER A 146 0.28 -10.29 21.65
N HIS A 147 -0.48 -11.25 21.10
CA HIS A 147 -1.45 -12.05 21.85
C HIS A 147 -0.89 -13.32 22.47
N TYR A 148 0.28 -13.77 22.02
CA TYR A 148 0.93 -14.97 22.56
C TYR A 148 2.01 -14.65 23.61
N ASN A 149 2.07 -13.41 24.07
CA ASN A 149 3.08 -12.93 25.02
C ASN A 149 2.93 -13.45 26.46
N ASN A 150 1.99 -14.34 26.75
CA ASN A 150 2.05 -15.18 27.95
C ASN A 150 3.05 -16.33 27.74
N ILE A 151 4.27 -15.99 27.33
CA ILE A 151 5.35 -16.95 27.25
C ILE A 151 5.77 -17.24 28.69
N SER A 152 5.50 -18.45 29.13
CA SER A 152 5.89 -18.87 30.47
C SER A 152 7.41 -18.98 30.55
N LYS A 153 7.93 -18.76 31.76
CA LYS A 153 9.34 -19.02 32.07
C LYS A 153 9.76 -20.42 31.65
N GLU A 154 8.87 -21.40 31.80
CA GLU A 154 9.07 -22.81 31.41
C GLU A 154 9.27 -22.97 29.91
N TYR A 155 8.60 -22.16 29.11
CA TYR A 155 8.76 -22.24 27.65
C TYR A 155 10.11 -21.71 27.19
N ILE A 156 10.53 -20.53 27.71
CA ILE A 156 11.87 -20.00 27.42
C ILE A 156 12.93 -20.98 27.88
N GLN A 157 12.76 -21.59 29.05
CA GLN A 157 13.63 -22.62 29.55
C GLN A 157 13.69 -23.83 28.59
N SER A 158 12.57 -24.27 28.02
CA SER A 158 12.52 -25.39 27.05
C SER A 158 13.25 -25.08 25.73
N LEU A 159 13.29 -23.83 25.29
CA LEU A 159 14.08 -23.43 24.11
C LEU A 159 15.59 -23.60 24.33
N TYR A 160 16.04 -23.51 25.58
CA TYR A 160 17.46 -23.58 25.96
C TYR A 160 17.86 -24.92 26.58
N GLU A 161 16.92 -25.77 26.97
CA GLU A 161 17.22 -27.11 27.53
C GLU A 161 17.97 -28.02 26.56
N ASN A 162 17.89 -27.76 25.28
CA ASN A 162 18.62 -28.50 24.24
C ASN A 162 19.94 -27.84 23.80
N ASN A 163 20.26 -26.62 24.29
CA ASN A 163 21.49 -25.89 24.01
C ASN A 163 22.24 -25.60 25.31
N ILE A 164 23.26 -26.36 25.56
CA ILE A 164 23.90 -26.61 26.86
C ILE A 164 24.62 -25.41 27.55
N ALA A 165 24.57 -24.18 27.03
CA ALA A 165 25.48 -23.16 27.54
C ALA A 165 24.97 -21.72 27.62
N CYS A 166 23.72 -21.42 27.39
CA CYS A 166 23.26 -20.02 27.40
C CYS A 166 22.41 -19.69 28.61
N ASN A 167 22.83 -18.64 29.36
CA ASN A 167 21.95 -17.95 30.27
C ASN A 167 21.00 -17.08 29.43
N TRP A 168 19.75 -16.98 29.82
CA TRP A 168 18.77 -16.14 29.17
C TRP A 168 18.19 -15.12 30.16
N ALA A 169 17.82 -13.95 29.61
CA ALA A 169 17.21 -12.86 30.36
C ALA A 169 16.01 -12.35 29.53
N TYR A 170 14.80 -12.64 29.99
CA TYR A 170 13.57 -12.24 29.33
C TYR A 170 13.04 -10.93 29.91
N VAL A 171 12.87 -9.92 29.07
CA VAL A 171 12.34 -8.62 29.47
C VAL A 171 10.82 -8.68 29.55
N LYS A 172 10.27 -8.38 30.72
CA LYS A 172 8.84 -8.31 30.97
C LYS A 172 8.52 -7.05 31.78
N ASP A 173 7.76 -6.15 31.18
CA ASP A 173 7.48 -4.82 31.73
C ASP A 173 8.79 -4.09 32.05
N ASP A 174 8.94 -3.61 33.28
CA ASP A 174 10.16 -2.95 33.78
C ASP A 174 11.16 -3.92 34.45
N CYS A 175 10.94 -5.23 34.33
CA CYS A 175 11.74 -6.26 34.99
C CYS A 175 12.37 -7.21 33.97
N ILE A 176 13.46 -7.84 34.36
CA ILE A 176 14.09 -8.95 33.68
C ILE A 176 13.89 -10.23 34.47
N VAL A 177 13.37 -11.24 33.76
CA VAL A 177 13.21 -12.60 34.30
C VAL A 177 14.36 -13.43 33.79
N THR A 178 15.21 -13.91 34.68
CA THR A 178 16.31 -14.83 34.37
C THR A 178 15.94 -16.25 34.79
N ASN A 179 16.80 -17.20 34.45
CA ASN A 179 16.69 -18.56 34.97
C ASN A 179 16.88 -18.66 36.52
N LYS A 180 17.32 -17.58 37.18
CA LYS A 180 17.61 -17.54 38.62
C LYS A 180 16.62 -16.68 39.39
N GLU A 181 16.27 -15.49 38.88
CA GLU A 181 15.50 -14.51 39.63
C GLU A 181 14.75 -13.53 38.71
N ILE A 182 13.87 -12.73 39.31
CA ILE A 182 13.24 -11.56 38.67
C ILE A 182 13.90 -10.32 39.27
N ILE A 183 14.43 -9.45 38.43
CA ILE A 183 15.22 -8.29 38.84
C ILE A 183 14.84 -7.08 37.95
N GLY A 184 14.95 -5.87 38.49
CA GLY A 184 14.78 -4.65 37.68
C GLY A 184 15.82 -4.55 36.56
N ILE A 185 15.46 -3.90 35.43
CA ILE A 185 16.36 -3.76 34.26
C ILE A 185 17.68 -3.09 34.72
N ASP A 186 17.61 -2.04 35.52
CA ASP A 186 18.80 -1.32 35.98
C ASP A 186 19.69 -2.19 36.89
N ASP A 187 19.08 -2.93 37.78
CA ASP A 187 19.80 -3.84 38.68
C ASP A 187 20.44 -4.99 37.90
N PHE A 188 19.76 -5.51 36.88
CA PHE A 188 20.31 -6.54 36.00
C PHE A 188 21.57 -6.03 35.28
N ILE A 189 21.52 -4.84 34.70
CA ILE A 189 22.65 -4.24 33.97
C ILE A 189 23.81 -3.90 34.92
N CYS A 190 23.52 -3.51 36.17
CA CYS A 190 24.54 -3.22 37.18
C CYS A 190 25.19 -4.48 37.74
N ASN A 191 24.42 -5.56 37.94
CA ASN A 191 24.85 -6.73 38.70
C ASN A 191 25.33 -7.91 37.84
N TYR A 192 24.97 -7.90 36.53
CA TYR A 192 25.31 -8.99 35.60
C TYR A 192 26.09 -8.46 34.41
N ASN A 193 27.00 -9.27 33.89
CA ASN A 193 27.59 -9.06 32.59
C ASN A 193 26.56 -9.54 31.54
N TYR A 194 25.83 -8.62 30.94
CA TYR A 194 24.77 -8.94 29.97
C TYR A 194 25.29 -9.69 28.72
N SER A 195 26.62 -9.65 28.42
CA SER A 195 27.21 -10.46 27.35
C SER A 195 27.20 -11.97 27.63
N ASP A 196 26.95 -12.35 28.87
CA ASP A 196 26.82 -13.75 29.28
C ASP A 196 25.37 -14.26 29.13
N PHE A 197 24.46 -13.41 28.66
CA PHE A 197 23.02 -13.71 28.52
C PHE A 197 22.53 -13.45 27.10
N ASP A 198 21.60 -14.28 26.63
CA ASP A 198 20.71 -13.93 25.52
C ASP A 198 19.57 -13.08 26.07
N VAL A 199 19.63 -11.78 25.83
CA VAL A 199 18.58 -10.84 26.23
C VAL A 199 17.41 -10.95 25.27
N ILE A 200 16.26 -11.38 25.75
CA ILE A 200 15.07 -11.67 24.94
C ILE A 200 13.98 -10.64 25.24
N VAL A 201 13.54 -9.92 24.20
CA VAL A 201 12.46 -8.93 24.24
C VAL A 201 11.24 -9.48 23.51
N PRO A 202 10.06 -9.52 24.11
CA PRO A 202 8.85 -9.91 23.41
C PRO A 202 8.48 -8.89 22.32
N TYR A 203 7.99 -9.37 21.19
CA TYR A 203 7.45 -8.49 20.14
C TYR A 203 6.05 -8.05 20.52
N ASP A 204 5.93 -6.87 21.11
CA ASP A 204 4.68 -6.21 21.49
C ASP A 204 4.68 -4.75 21.03
N MET A 205 3.68 -3.98 21.44
CA MET A 205 3.58 -2.56 21.06
C MET A 205 4.70 -1.69 21.63
N ASN A 206 5.38 -2.16 22.67
CA ASN A 206 6.42 -1.39 23.38
C ASN A 206 7.85 -1.90 23.11
N TYR A 207 8.02 -2.97 22.32
CA TYR A 207 9.34 -3.59 22.14
C TYR A 207 10.42 -2.61 21.69
N ILE A 208 10.08 -1.61 20.88
CA ILE A 208 11.03 -0.59 20.41
C ILE A 208 11.56 0.24 21.56
N ASN A 209 10.69 0.69 22.46
CA ASN A 209 11.10 1.50 23.61
C ASN A 209 11.93 0.66 24.59
N VAL A 210 11.57 -0.59 24.78
CA VAL A 210 12.35 -1.54 25.60
C VAL A 210 13.75 -1.72 25.02
N ILE A 211 13.87 -1.98 23.71
CA ILE A 211 15.18 -2.16 23.07
C ILE A 211 16.00 -0.87 23.11
N LYS A 212 15.39 0.30 22.85
CA LYS A 212 16.06 1.61 23.00
C LYS A 212 16.60 1.80 24.43
N ASN A 213 15.80 1.47 25.43
CA ASN A 213 16.20 1.58 26.82
C ASN A 213 17.41 0.69 27.13
N ILE A 214 17.37 -0.59 26.81
CA ILE A 214 18.50 -1.49 27.07
C ILE A 214 19.74 -1.14 26.25
N ALA A 215 19.59 -0.67 25.01
CA ALA A 215 20.69 -0.19 24.19
C ALA A 215 21.36 1.04 24.81
N SER A 216 20.59 2.01 25.32
CA SER A 216 21.13 3.20 26.00
C SER A 216 21.95 2.85 27.23
N LYS A 217 21.63 1.73 27.88
CA LYS A 217 22.32 1.20 29.07
C LYS A 217 23.52 0.30 28.74
N GLY A 218 23.81 0.12 27.44
CA GLY A 218 25.03 -0.54 26.97
C GLY A 218 24.86 -1.99 26.51
N VAL A 219 23.65 -2.55 26.54
CA VAL A 219 23.38 -3.85 25.90
C VAL A 219 23.66 -3.74 24.41
N ASN A 220 24.50 -4.59 23.88
CA ASN A 220 24.99 -4.53 22.51
C ASN A 220 24.39 -5.59 21.59
N LYS A 221 23.56 -6.48 22.12
CA LYS A 221 22.85 -7.52 21.37
C LYS A 221 21.61 -7.96 22.14
N CYS A 222 20.50 -8.16 21.44
CA CYS A 222 19.31 -8.80 22.01
C CYS A 222 18.57 -9.59 20.93
N PHE A 223 17.56 -10.33 21.33
CA PHE A 223 16.67 -11.05 20.43
C PHE A 223 15.24 -10.56 20.64
N VAL A 224 14.52 -10.36 19.54
CA VAL A 224 13.08 -10.16 19.59
C VAL A 224 12.38 -11.49 19.39
N LEU A 225 11.56 -11.87 20.36
CA LEU A 225 10.79 -13.11 20.31
C LEU A 225 9.42 -12.87 19.69
N LEU A 226 9.21 -13.39 18.49
CA LEU A 226 7.90 -13.48 17.88
C LEU A 226 7.26 -14.82 18.20
N SER A 227 5.96 -14.75 18.51
CA SER A 227 5.12 -15.93 18.67
C SER A 227 3.96 -15.84 17.68
N TYR A 228 3.82 -16.82 16.81
CA TYR A 228 2.63 -16.96 15.97
C TYR A 228 2.30 -18.43 15.74
N ASP A 229 1.04 -18.78 15.82
CA ASP A 229 0.54 -20.15 15.57
C ASP A 229 1.24 -21.26 16.38
N GLY A 230 1.54 -20.96 17.63
CA GLY A 230 2.27 -21.92 18.49
C GLY A 230 3.72 -22.16 18.07
N LYS A 231 4.23 -21.40 17.10
CA LYS A 231 5.63 -21.37 16.70
C LYS A 231 6.28 -20.09 17.21
N PHE A 232 7.57 -20.19 17.46
CA PHE A 232 8.35 -19.06 17.96
C PHE A 232 9.53 -18.83 17.02
N LYS A 233 9.83 -17.55 16.78
CA LYS A 233 11.01 -17.13 16.05
C LYS A 233 11.75 -16.08 16.84
N LEU A 234 13.04 -16.29 17.06
CA LEU A 234 13.95 -15.29 17.59
C LEU A 234 14.54 -14.49 16.42
N ILE A 235 14.39 -13.18 16.48
CA ILE A 235 14.99 -12.24 15.52
C ILE A 235 16.20 -11.60 16.18
N ASP A 236 17.36 -11.82 15.62
CA ASP A 236 18.62 -11.25 16.12
C ASP A 236 18.68 -9.74 15.87
N ILE A 237 18.80 -8.97 16.95
CA ILE A 237 19.09 -7.54 16.92
C ILE A 237 20.56 -7.38 17.27
N ASP A 238 21.34 -7.23 16.24
CA ASP A 238 22.79 -7.24 16.31
C ASP A 238 23.38 -5.94 16.88
N ASN A 239 24.70 -5.97 17.10
CA ASN A 239 25.44 -4.84 17.65
C ASN A 239 25.37 -3.57 16.76
N GLU A 240 25.19 -3.70 15.44
CA GLU A 240 25.07 -2.53 14.56
C GLU A 240 23.77 -1.78 14.85
N ILE A 241 22.64 -2.50 14.91
CA ILE A 241 21.33 -1.92 15.25
C ILE A 241 21.35 -1.33 16.66
N MET A 242 21.88 -2.07 17.64
CA MET A 242 21.94 -1.61 19.04
C MET A 242 22.79 -0.35 19.18
N THR A 243 23.92 -0.27 18.48
CA THR A 243 24.78 0.91 18.45
C THR A 243 24.08 2.08 17.77
N GLY A 244 23.40 1.83 16.65
CA GLY A 244 22.59 2.83 15.94
C GLY A 244 21.47 3.40 16.81
N LEU A 245 20.80 2.56 17.61
CA LEU A 245 19.80 3.00 18.57
C LEU A 245 20.39 3.90 19.68
N LYS A 246 21.53 3.51 20.22
CA LYS A 246 22.26 4.31 21.23
C LYS A 246 22.70 5.67 20.68
N ASN A 247 23.13 5.72 19.41
CA ASN A 247 23.55 6.95 18.74
C ASN A 247 22.38 7.73 18.13
N GLU A 248 21.16 7.24 18.28
CA GLU A 248 19.95 7.81 17.66
C GLU A 248 20.01 7.87 16.11
N ASP A 249 20.76 6.97 15.46
CA ASP A 249 20.91 6.93 13.99
C ASP A 249 19.58 6.72 13.28
N TYR A 250 18.59 6.09 13.95
CA TYR A 250 17.24 5.94 13.41
C TYR A 250 16.56 7.28 13.09
N LYS A 251 16.95 8.38 13.76
CA LYS A 251 16.45 9.74 13.46
C LYS A 251 17.01 10.30 12.14
N ARG A 252 18.06 9.69 11.60
CA ARG A 252 18.72 10.07 10.36
C ARG A 252 18.59 9.02 9.26
N THR A 253 17.85 7.95 9.51
CA THR A 253 17.64 6.90 8.54
C THR A 253 16.24 7.00 7.95
N VAL A 254 16.16 6.98 6.63
CA VAL A 254 14.89 6.93 5.87
C VAL A 254 14.82 5.58 5.17
N THR A 255 13.77 4.82 5.46
CA THR A 255 13.51 3.56 4.76
C THR A 255 12.64 3.81 3.54
N LEU A 256 13.10 3.37 2.37
CA LEU A 256 12.42 3.47 1.09
C LEU A 256 12.02 2.07 0.63
N ASN A 257 10.73 1.85 0.46
CA ASN A 257 10.19 0.57 -0.01
C ASN A 257 9.99 0.63 -1.53
N ARG A 258 10.92 0.02 -2.28
CA ARG A 258 10.82 -0.12 -3.74
C ARG A 258 10.20 -1.47 -4.08
N PHE A 259 8.91 -1.49 -4.35
CA PHE A 259 8.17 -2.74 -4.54
C PHE A 259 8.59 -3.49 -5.81
N ASN A 260 8.59 -2.80 -6.96
CA ASN A 260 8.99 -3.38 -8.24
C ASN A 260 9.37 -2.26 -9.24
N ALA A 261 9.55 -2.62 -10.50
CA ALA A 261 9.81 -1.67 -11.60
C ALA A 261 8.68 -0.65 -11.84
N ALA A 262 7.48 -0.84 -11.26
CA ALA A 262 6.39 0.13 -11.35
C ALA A 262 6.45 1.21 -10.27
N ASP A 263 7.38 1.11 -9.32
CA ASP A 263 7.53 2.08 -8.21
C ASP A 263 8.53 3.18 -8.56
N SER A 264 8.29 3.83 -9.68
CA SER A 264 9.18 4.84 -10.26
C SER A 264 9.28 6.11 -9.41
N ASN A 265 8.26 6.41 -8.57
CA ASN A 265 8.34 7.54 -7.64
C ASN A 265 9.44 7.33 -6.59
N VAL A 266 9.49 6.14 -5.98
CA VAL A 266 10.54 5.80 -5.01
C VAL A 266 11.90 5.71 -5.69
N TYR A 267 11.97 5.16 -6.90
CA TYR A 267 13.21 5.13 -7.68
C TYR A 267 13.75 6.54 -7.97
N ALA A 268 12.87 7.47 -8.36
CA ALA A 268 13.26 8.86 -8.60
C ALA A 268 13.78 9.55 -7.34
N LEU A 269 13.15 9.31 -6.18
CA LEU A 269 13.62 9.84 -4.90
C LEU A 269 15.02 9.35 -4.55
N ILE A 270 15.35 8.09 -4.82
CA ILE A 270 16.68 7.55 -4.61
C ILE A 270 17.68 8.21 -5.58
N LYS A 271 17.32 8.25 -6.87
CA LYS A 271 18.20 8.74 -7.94
C LYS A 271 18.49 10.22 -7.82
N TYR A 272 17.48 11.04 -7.55
CA TYR A 272 17.56 12.50 -7.52
C TYR A 272 17.59 13.09 -6.10
N MET A 273 18.03 12.29 -5.12
CA MET A 273 18.28 12.80 -3.78
C MET A 273 19.33 13.92 -3.82
N PRO A 274 19.00 15.14 -3.34
CA PRO A 274 19.97 16.24 -3.30
C PRO A 274 21.21 15.91 -2.46
N GLN A 275 22.36 16.42 -2.86
CA GLN A 275 23.63 16.11 -2.17
C GLN A 275 23.59 16.47 -0.68
N GLN A 276 22.99 17.61 -0.34
CA GLN A 276 22.81 18.04 1.06
C GLN A 276 22.06 17.01 1.92
N TYR A 277 21.15 16.25 1.34
CA TYR A 277 20.40 15.20 2.04
C TYR A 277 21.16 13.86 2.05
N LYS A 278 21.95 13.57 0.99
CA LYS A 278 22.86 12.40 1.00
C LYS A 278 23.88 12.49 2.13
N ASP A 279 24.33 13.71 2.43
CA ASP A 279 25.31 13.95 3.50
C ASP A 279 24.63 13.90 4.90
N LYS A 280 23.32 14.15 4.98
CA LYS A 280 22.55 14.24 6.22
C LYS A 280 21.87 12.93 6.61
N TYR A 281 21.36 12.16 5.62
CA TYR A 281 20.50 11.00 5.84
C TYR A 281 21.10 9.72 5.26
N LYS A 282 20.92 8.63 6.02
CA LYS A 282 21.21 7.26 5.56
C LYS A 282 19.93 6.68 4.91
N LEU A 283 20.07 6.04 3.76
CA LEU A 283 18.97 5.31 3.12
C LEU A 283 19.03 3.83 3.48
N ASN A 284 17.89 3.31 3.91
CA ASN A 284 17.63 1.88 3.97
C ASN A 284 16.65 1.54 2.84
N ILE A 285 17.07 0.72 1.87
CA ILE A 285 16.26 0.39 0.69
C ILE A 285 15.81 -1.05 0.79
N ILE A 286 14.49 -1.24 0.87
CA ILE A 286 13.85 -2.56 0.83
C ILE A 286 13.30 -2.78 -0.57
N LYS A 287 13.57 -3.94 -1.16
CA LYS A 287 13.17 -4.27 -2.53
C LYS A 287 12.06 -5.33 -2.54
N GLY A 288 11.15 -5.16 -3.49
CA GLY A 288 10.12 -6.15 -3.78
C GLY A 288 9.29 -6.50 -2.55
N THR A 289 9.16 -7.78 -2.33
CA THR A 289 8.35 -8.36 -1.25
C THR A 289 9.11 -8.50 0.07
N ASP A 290 10.38 -8.11 0.13
CA ASP A 290 11.20 -8.21 1.35
C ASP A 290 10.63 -7.33 2.48
N VAL A 291 9.83 -6.33 2.15
CA VAL A 291 9.06 -5.55 3.14
C VAL A 291 8.18 -6.42 4.04
N CYS A 292 7.71 -7.55 3.51
CA CYS A 292 6.87 -8.52 4.22
C CYS A 292 7.68 -9.55 5.01
N ASP A 293 9.03 -9.54 4.91
CA ASP A 293 9.85 -10.41 5.70
C ASP A 293 9.72 -10.06 7.20
N ILE A 294 9.53 -11.08 8.01
CA ILE A 294 9.38 -10.94 9.47
C ILE A 294 10.57 -10.20 10.08
N GLU A 295 11.77 -10.41 9.55
CA GLU A 295 12.95 -9.70 10.05
C GLU A 295 12.86 -8.20 9.76
N ASN A 296 12.44 -7.81 8.56
CA ASN A 296 12.26 -6.40 8.21
C ASN A 296 11.12 -5.76 9.01
N ILE A 297 10.03 -6.49 9.26
CA ILE A 297 8.92 -6.01 10.11
C ILE A 297 9.42 -5.63 11.51
N VAL A 298 10.33 -6.41 12.06
CA VAL A 298 10.90 -6.14 13.39
C VAL A 298 12.01 -5.09 13.34
N LYS A 299 12.91 -5.17 12.35
CA LYS A 299 14.13 -4.36 12.32
C LYS A 299 13.90 -2.93 11.81
N VAL A 300 13.04 -2.75 10.81
CA VAL A 300 12.83 -1.42 10.19
C VAL A 300 12.41 -0.35 11.21
N PRO A 301 11.45 -0.58 12.12
CA PRO A 301 11.10 0.43 13.11
C PRO A 301 12.21 0.75 14.13
N LEU A 302 13.20 -0.13 14.26
CA LEU A 302 14.37 0.12 15.11
C LEU A 302 15.41 1.01 14.44
N ILE A 303 15.53 0.94 13.11
CA ILE A 303 16.59 1.62 12.36
C ILE A 303 16.13 2.89 11.64
N SER A 304 14.81 3.14 11.55
CA SER A 304 14.27 4.24 10.75
C SER A 304 13.06 4.88 11.41
N SER A 305 13.04 6.20 11.44
CA SER A 305 11.87 6.97 11.92
C SER A 305 10.85 7.22 10.82
N ILE A 306 11.25 7.19 9.56
CA ILE A 306 10.39 7.45 8.39
C ILE A 306 10.46 6.27 7.42
N THR A 307 9.30 5.86 6.92
CA THR A 307 9.18 4.96 5.77
C THR A 307 8.48 5.65 4.61
N VAL A 308 8.97 5.44 3.40
CA VAL A 308 8.41 6.02 2.16
C VAL A 308 8.09 4.88 1.19
N SER A 309 6.87 4.87 0.66
CA SER A 309 6.45 3.86 -0.32
C SER A 309 5.57 4.45 -1.41
N GLY A 310 5.47 3.77 -2.55
CA GLY A 310 4.53 4.09 -3.62
C GLY A 310 3.20 3.34 -3.51
N PHE A 311 3.08 2.45 -2.51
CA PHE A 311 1.89 1.63 -2.27
C PHE A 311 1.50 1.71 -0.80
N ASN A 312 0.30 2.19 -0.53
CA ASN A 312 -0.24 2.38 0.81
C ASN A 312 -0.25 1.11 1.68
N THR A 313 -0.28 -0.07 1.06
CA THR A 313 -0.24 -1.34 1.77
C THR A 313 0.99 -1.48 2.66
N PHE A 314 2.11 -0.87 2.28
CA PHE A 314 3.35 -0.98 3.05
C PHE A 314 3.34 -0.22 4.37
N CYS A 315 2.59 0.85 4.50
CA CYS A 315 2.44 1.56 5.78
C CYS A 315 1.80 0.68 6.87
N ASN A 316 1.06 -0.37 6.46
CA ASN A 316 0.44 -1.30 7.39
C ASN A 316 1.44 -2.23 8.09
N PHE A 317 2.65 -2.41 7.55
CA PHE A 317 3.71 -3.19 8.21
C PHE A 317 4.33 -2.45 9.39
N TYR A 318 4.30 -1.10 9.37
CA TYR A 318 4.94 -0.26 10.39
C TYR A 318 3.98 0.75 11.02
N PRO A 319 2.74 0.37 11.38
CA PRO A 319 1.73 1.31 11.85
C PRO A 319 2.17 1.94 13.17
N LYS A 320 2.20 3.30 13.22
CA LYS A 320 2.61 4.08 14.40
C LYS A 320 4.01 3.77 14.97
N LEU A 321 4.78 2.92 14.32
CA LEU A 321 6.16 2.61 14.70
C LEU A 321 7.15 3.46 13.94
N THR A 322 6.76 3.89 12.75
CA THR A 322 7.47 4.85 11.90
C THR A 322 6.47 5.88 11.39
N TYR A 323 6.97 7.02 10.91
CA TYR A 323 6.17 7.99 10.18
C TYR A 323 6.04 7.52 8.73
N ASN A 324 4.83 7.18 8.30
CA ASN A 324 4.58 6.52 7.03
C ASN A 324 4.19 7.52 5.94
N ILE A 325 4.98 7.59 4.88
CA ILE A 325 4.79 8.47 3.74
C ILE A 325 4.41 7.68 2.50
N GLU A 326 3.38 8.12 1.80
CA GLU A 326 2.93 7.61 0.51
C GLU A 326 3.29 8.61 -0.59
N VAL A 327 3.93 8.15 -1.67
CA VAL A 327 4.29 8.96 -2.84
C VAL A 327 3.50 8.59 -4.10
N GLY A 328 2.56 7.65 -3.98
CA GLY A 328 1.69 7.19 -5.07
C GLY A 328 2.39 6.43 -6.19
N HIS A 329 1.58 5.84 -7.07
CA HIS A 329 2.09 5.11 -8.24
C HIS A 329 1.23 5.30 -9.51
N GLY A 330 0.13 6.06 -9.46
CA GLY A 330 -0.76 6.27 -10.59
C GLY A 330 -2.05 7.02 -10.25
N GLU A 331 -1.93 8.29 -9.87
CA GLU A 331 -3.03 9.12 -9.34
C GLU A 331 -3.95 9.68 -10.41
N VAL A 332 -3.49 9.77 -11.65
CA VAL A 332 -4.28 10.27 -12.78
C VAL A 332 -4.85 9.09 -13.56
N GLY A 333 -6.13 8.83 -13.43
CA GLY A 333 -6.76 7.73 -14.14
C GLY A 333 -8.27 7.82 -14.15
N PHE A 334 -8.87 7.06 -15.08
CA PHE A 334 -10.31 7.06 -15.28
C PHE A 334 -11.04 6.07 -14.38
N LYS A 335 -10.35 5.02 -13.93
CA LYS A 335 -10.98 3.90 -13.23
C LYS A 335 -11.38 4.24 -11.80
N GLY A 336 -12.52 3.70 -11.38
CA GLY A 336 -12.88 3.65 -9.97
C GLY A 336 -11.91 2.77 -9.19
N CYS A 337 -11.47 3.28 -8.05
CA CYS A 337 -10.61 2.57 -7.10
C CYS A 337 -11.19 2.69 -5.69
N GLY A 338 -10.83 1.78 -4.80
CA GLY A 338 -11.26 1.83 -3.42
C GLY A 338 -12.78 1.91 -3.27
N LEU A 339 -13.26 2.89 -2.52
CA LEU A 339 -14.69 3.12 -2.32
C LEU A 339 -15.47 3.44 -3.60
N MET A 340 -14.76 3.88 -4.64
CA MET A 340 -15.36 4.22 -5.95
C MET A 340 -15.36 3.05 -6.94
N ASP A 341 -14.77 1.89 -6.59
CA ASP A 341 -14.83 0.68 -7.41
C ASP A 341 -16.24 0.07 -7.35
N LYS A 342 -16.86 -0.17 -8.50
CA LYS A 342 -18.26 -0.63 -8.55
C LYS A 342 -18.43 -2.09 -8.10
N LYS A 343 -17.51 -2.98 -8.48
CA LYS A 343 -17.64 -4.43 -8.21
C LYS A 343 -16.69 -4.97 -7.13
N ASN A 344 -15.50 -4.38 -7.01
CA ASN A 344 -14.46 -4.90 -6.13
C ASN A 344 -14.30 -4.11 -4.83
N LYS A 345 -15.39 -3.56 -4.30
CA LYS A 345 -15.38 -2.76 -3.06
C LYS A 345 -14.79 -3.50 -1.86
N GLU A 346 -14.90 -4.83 -1.85
CA GLU A 346 -14.38 -5.67 -0.76
C GLU A 346 -12.87 -5.87 -0.83
N PHE A 347 -12.28 -5.77 -2.02
CA PHE A 347 -10.82 -5.92 -2.24
C PHE A 347 -10.10 -4.58 -2.39
N ALA A 348 -10.86 -3.51 -2.41
CA ALA A 348 -10.30 -2.18 -2.54
C ALA A 348 -9.68 -1.76 -1.21
N PHE A 349 -8.59 -1.00 -1.32
CA PHE A 349 -7.97 -0.32 -0.20
C PHE A 349 -9.03 0.30 0.69
N THR A 350 -9.08 -0.16 1.93
CA THR A 350 -10.08 0.33 2.87
C THR A 350 -9.62 1.65 3.47
N PRO A 351 -10.53 2.54 3.87
CA PRO A 351 -10.15 3.73 4.63
C PRO A 351 -9.28 3.43 5.85
N GLU A 352 -9.45 2.24 6.43
CA GLU A 352 -8.64 1.75 7.55
C GLU A 352 -7.15 1.61 7.19
N GLU A 353 -6.83 1.15 5.99
CA GLU A 353 -5.43 1.05 5.54
C GLU A 353 -4.78 2.43 5.44
N TYR A 354 -5.50 3.41 4.90
CA TYR A 354 -5.02 4.78 4.79
C TYR A 354 -4.91 5.53 6.13
N LYS A 355 -5.53 5.04 7.21
CA LYS A 355 -5.35 5.60 8.56
C LYS A 355 -3.89 5.55 9.04
N ASN A 356 -3.13 4.57 8.55
CA ASN A 356 -1.72 4.39 8.94
C ASN A 356 -0.75 5.24 8.12
N ILE A 357 -1.23 5.92 7.09
CA ILE A 357 -0.44 6.89 6.34
C ILE A 357 -0.45 8.21 7.11
N ASP A 358 0.72 8.74 7.37
CA ASP A 358 0.86 10.02 8.06
C ASP A 358 0.91 11.19 7.07
N LYS A 359 1.47 10.94 5.86
CA LYS A 359 1.59 11.95 4.81
C LYS A 359 1.47 11.34 3.42
N ILE A 360 0.76 12.02 2.52
CA ILE A 360 0.63 11.66 1.12
C ILE A 360 1.14 12.81 0.26
N PHE A 361 2.10 12.51 -0.61
CA PHE A 361 2.57 13.47 -1.60
C PHE A 361 1.79 13.28 -2.91
N THR A 362 1.34 14.38 -3.50
CA THR A 362 0.43 14.36 -4.65
C THR A 362 0.78 15.45 -5.66
N PRO A 363 0.48 15.27 -6.96
CA PRO A 363 0.82 16.28 -7.98
C PRO A 363 -0.11 17.49 -7.98
N SER A 364 -1.34 17.37 -7.44
CA SER A 364 -2.31 18.47 -7.46
C SER A 364 -3.44 18.29 -6.45
N LYS A 365 -4.20 19.37 -6.27
CA LYS A 365 -5.45 19.32 -5.48
C LYS A 365 -6.51 18.40 -6.11
N MET A 366 -6.53 18.26 -7.44
CA MET A 366 -7.43 17.33 -8.11
C MET A 366 -7.10 15.87 -7.77
N CYS A 367 -5.82 15.50 -7.85
CA CYS A 367 -5.38 14.16 -7.45
C CYS A 367 -5.65 13.88 -5.97
N MET A 368 -5.44 14.86 -5.10
CA MET A 368 -5.83 14.79 -3.69
C MET A 368 -7.32 14.48 -3.53
N LEU A 369 -8.20 15.19 -4.24
CA LEU A 369 -9.65 14.97 -4.17
C LEU A 369 -10.03 13.57 -4.66
N LEU A 370 -9.42 13.09 -5.75
CA LEU A 370 -9.64 11.74 -6.26
C LEU A 370 -9.20 10.68 -5.24
N THR A 371 -8.00 10.81 -4.67
CA THR A 371 -7.52 9.89 -3.64
C THR A 371 -8.41 9.93 -2.41
N SER A 372 -8.83 11.12 -1.96
CA SER A 372 -9.77 11.25 -0.84
C SER A 372 -11.12 10.60 -1.12
N ALA A 373 -11.62 10.67 -2.35
CA ALA A 373 -12.90 10.06 -2.73
C ALA A 373 -12.86 8.52 -2.64
N PHE A 374 -11.73 7.89 -2.96
CA PHE A 374 -11.65 6.43 -2.91
C PHE A 374 -11.08 5.86 -1.60
N ALA A 375 -10.35 6.65 -0.81
CA ALA A 375 -9.67 6.19 0.40
C ALA A 375 -10.12 6.90 1.68
N ALA A 376 -11.01 7.90 1.60
CA ALA A 376 -11.51 8.71 2.72
C ALA A 376 -10.39 9.36 3.55
N VAL A 377 -9.33 9.82 2.89
CA VAL A 377 -8.18 10.46 3.56
C VAL A 377 -8.44 11.96 3.73
N PRO A 378 -8.26 12.53 4.93
CA PRO A 378 -8.47 13.94 5.18
C PRO A 378 -7.38 14.83 4.55
N GLU A 379 -7.74 16.10 4.25
CA GLU A 379 -6.89 17.06 3.51
C GLU A 379 -5.55 17.34 4.17
N ASP A 380 -5.49 17.36 5.50
CA ASP A 380 -4.28 17.67 6.29
C ASP A 380 -3.14 16.66 6.12
N LYS A 381 -3.46 15.45 5.64
CA LYS A 381 -2.45 14.44 5.30
C LYS A 381 -1.76 14.67 3.97
N TYR A 382 -2.29 15.53 3.11
CA TYR A 382 -1.70 15.74 1.78
C TYR A 382 -0.72 16.91 1.75
N GLU A 383 0.27 16.78 0.84
CA GLU A 383 1.15 17.87 0.44
C GLU A 383 1.35 17.83 -1.09
N ILE A 384 1.21 18.99 -1.74
CA ILE A 384 1.37 19.08 -3.19
C ILE A 384 2.84 19.30 -3.51
N THR A 385 3.53 18.23 -3.92
CA THR A 385 4.95 18.24 -4.26
C THR A 385 5.23 17.99 -5.74
N GLY A 386 4.25 17.47 -6.46
CA GLY A 386 4.45 16.80 -7.75
C GLY A 386 4.79 15.33 -7.54
N ASN A 387 4.87 14.58 -8.63
CA ASN A 387 5.26 13.17 -8.64
C ASN A 387 6.77 13.05 -8.91
N PRO A 388 7.57 12.44 -8.04
CA PRO A 388 9.00 12.27 -8.26
C PRO A 388 9.36 11.63 -9.61
N ARG A 389 8.54 10.70 -10.12
CA ARG A 389 8.78 10.05 -11.42
C ARG A 389 8.74 11.03 -12.61
N THR A 390 8.08 12.19 -12.48
CA THR A 390 8.11 13.21 -13.53
C THR A 390 9.51 13.81 -13.71
N ASP A 391 10.34 13.79 -12.67
CA ASP A 391 11.74 14.21 -12.77
C ASP A 391 12.53 13.23 -13.66
N LEU A 392 12.24 11.90 -13.60
CA LEU A 392 12.84 10.92 -14.51
C LEU A 392 12.53 11.26 -15.97
N VAL A 393 11.27 11.59 -16.24
CA VAL A 393 10.83 11.96 -17.60
C VAL A 393 11.55 13.22 -18.10
N MET A 394 11.72 14.23 -17.25
CA MET A 394 12.31 15.50 -17.65
C MET A 394 13.85 15.46 -17.75
N LEU A 395 14.49 14.69 -16.89
CA LEU A 395 15.94 14.69 -16.74
C LEU A 395 16.66 13.57 -17.51
N SER A 396 15.92 12.57 -18.01
CA SER A 396 16.52 11.45 -18.74
C SER A 396 16.59 11.73 -20.25
N ASP A 397 17.63 11.22 -20.90
CA ASP A 397 17.69 11.11 -22.36
C ASP A 397 16.97 9.84 -22.80
N GLY A 398 15.63 9.93 -22.92
CA GLY A 398 14.80 8.78 -23.19
C GLY A 398 15.07 8.14 -24.55
N LYS A 399 15.43 8.93 -25.57
CA LYS A 399 15.77 8.38 -26.88
C LYS A 399 17.00 7.50 -26.80
N ARG A 400 18.08 7.99 -26.19
CA ARG A 400 19.32 7.24 -25.99
C ARG A 400 19.10 6.01 -25.12
N ASN A 401 18.29 6.14 -24.05
CA ASN A 401 17.97 5.03 -23.18
C ASN A 401 17.16 3.95 -23.92
N LEU A 402 16.21 4.35 -24.76
CA LEU A 402 15.41 3.43 -25.56
C LEU A 402 16.27 2.75 -26.64
N GLU A 403 17.20 3.46 -27.29
CA GLU A 403 18.18 2.87 -28.21
C GLU A 403 19.07 1.83 -27.50
N LYS A 404 19.52 2.13 -26.28
CA LYS A 404 20.26 1.19 -25.42
C LYS A 404 19.42 -0.05 -25.08
N LEU A 405 18.17 0.15 -24.76
CA LEU A 405 17.24 -0.93 -24.42
C LEU A 405 17.01 -1.88 -25.59
N LEU A 406 16.72 -1.31 -26.77
CA LEU A 406 16.34 -2.05 -27.97
C LEU A 406 17.52 -2.56 -28.80
N GLY A 407 18.70 -1.95 -28.68
CA GLY A 407 19.87 -2.25 -29.51
C GLY A 407 19.73 -1.76 -30.97
N ILE A 408 18.84 -0.81 -31.25
CA ILE A 408 18.61 -0.24 -32.58
C ILE A 408 18.69 1.28 -32.55
N SER A 409 18.98 1.90 -33.71
CA SER A 409 18.92 3.36 -33.86
C SER A 409 17.48 3.84 -34.08
N LEU A 410 17.10 4.91 -33.39
CA LEU A 410 15.84 5.61 -33.56
C LEU A 410 15.98 6.91 -34.38
N GLU A 411 17.12 7.07 -35.07
CA GLU A 411 17.35 8.22 -35.93
C GLU A 411 16.30 8.28 -37.04
N ASN A 412 15.67 9.44 -37.21
CA ASN A 412 14.58 9.69 -38.18
C ASN A 412 13.33 8.80 -37.99
N LYS A 413 13.17 8.13 -36.86
CA LYS A 413 12.00 7.35 -36.51
C LYS A 413 11.07 8.09 -35.57
N LYS A 414 9.77 7.92 -35.74
CA LYS A 414 8.76 8.28 -34.77
C LYS A 414 8.52 7.12 -33.82
N VAL A 415 8.32 7.42 -32.56
CA VAL A 415 8.16 6.42 -31.49
C VAL A 415 6.74 6.51 -30.93
N ILE A 416 6.05 5.40 -30.93
CA ILE A 416 4.74 5.24 -30.29
C ILE A 416 4.90 4.29 -29.12
N PHE A 417 4.36 4.64 -27.95
CA PHE A 417 4.15 3.68 -26.85
C PHE A 417 2.70 3.21 -26.85
N ASN A 418 2.49 1.90 -26.82
CA ASN A 418 1.21 1.26 -26.62
C ASN A 418 1.18 0.67 -25.21
N MET A 419 0.35 1.26 -24.32
CA MET A 419 0.32 0.91 -22.88
C MET A 419 -1.12 0.84 -22.38
N PRO A 420 -1.85 -0.24 -22.71
CA PRO A 420 -3.24 -0.40 -22.28
C PRO A 420 -3.36 -0.85 -20.82
N THR A 421 -4.55 -0.65 -20.26
CA THR A 421 -4.95 -1.27 -18.98
C THR A 421 -4.99 -2.79 -19.14
N PHE A 422 -4.55 -3.55 -18.13
CA PHE A 422 -4.63 -5.01 -18.15
C PHE A 422 -6.08 -5.51 -18.05
N TYR A 423 -6.33 -6.68 -18.67
CA TYR A 423 -7.64 -7.32 -18.64
C TYR A 423 -7.70 -8.48 -17.65
N VAL A 424 -6.77 -9.42 -17.76
CA VAL A 424 -6.68 -10.58 -16.87
C VAL A 424 -5.24 -10.79 -16.46
N HIS A 425 -5.00 -10.95 -15.18
CA HIS A 425 -3.66 -11.19 -14.64
C HIS A 425 -3.26 -12.67 -14.79
N ASP A 426 -2.15 -12.95 -15.49
CA ASP A 426 -1.69 -14.29 -15.85
C ASP A 426 -1.48 -15.26 -14.66
N ASN A 427 -1.02 -14.74 -13.53
CA ASN A 427 -0.64 -15.56 -12.37
C ASN A 427 -1.75 -15.74 -11.34
N SER A 428 -2.67 -14.80 -11.24
CA SER A 428 -3.69 -14.77 -10.19
C SER A 428 -5.09 -14.97 -10.72
N GLY A 429 -5.28 -14.85 -12.04
CA GLY A 429 -6.61 -14.84 -12.64
C GLY A 429 -7.45 -13.60 -12.29
N ALA A 430 -6.87 -12.62 -11.55
CA ALA A 430 -7.57 -11.39 -11.25
C ALA A 430 -7.92 -10.65 -12.55
N SER A 431 -9.17 -10.21 -12.65
CA SER A 431 -9.69 -9.55 -13.84
C SER A 431 -9.96 -8.07 -13.56
N ASN A 432 -9.63 -7.23 -14.53
CA ASN A 432 -10.00 -5.82 -14.50
C ASN A 432 -11.34 -5.61 -15.25
N GLY A 433 -12.33 -6.38 -14.87
CA GLY A 433 -13.65 -6.48 -15.50
C GLY A 433 -13.80 -7.74 -16.37
N SER A 434 -15.05 -8.02 -16.81
CA SER A 434 -15.38 -9.17 -17.67
C SER A 434 -15.03 -8.88 -19.13
N ARG A 435 -13.74 -8.77 -19.44
CA ARG A 435 -13.25 -8.36 -20.75
C ARG A 435 -12.73 -9.56 -21.51
N GLU A 436 -13.24 -9.75 -22.72
CA GLU A 436 -12.86 -10.88 -23.58
C GLU A 436 -11.56 -10.65 -24.36
N LEU A 437 -11.18 -9.38 -24.57
CA LEU A 437 -10.10 -9.03 -25.48
C LEU A 437 -8.75 -8.95 -24.74
N ASN A 438 -8.08 -10.09 -24.60
CA ASN A 438 -6.71 -10.16 -24.09
C ASN A 438 -5.73 -10.04 -25.27
N ASP A 439 -5.46 -8.80 -25.71
CA ASP A 439 -4.57 -8.50 -26.81
C ASP A 439 -3.75 -7.22 -26.55
N ALA A 440 -2.63 -7.04 -27.25
CA ALA A 440 -1.76 -5.88 -27.05
C ALA A 440 -2.43 -4.57 -27.47
N ILE A 441 -3.08 -4.58 -28.65
CA ILE A 441 -3.96 -3.48 -29.09
C ILE A 441 -5.39 -3.94 -28.84
N LYS A 442 -6.13 -3.22 -28.02
CA LYS A 442 -7.47 -3.63 -27.58
C LYS A 442 -8.55 -3.35 -28.66
N ILE A 443 -8.28 -3.71 -29.90
CA ILE A 443 -9.19 -3.63 -31.06
C ILE A 443 -9.55 -5.04 -31.51
N LYS A 444 -10.85 -5.30 -31.72
CA LYS A 444 -11.32 -6.61 -32.17
C LYS A 444 -10.80 -6.93 -33.59
N ASN A 445 -10.34 -8.17 -33.79
CA ASN A 445 -9.79 -8.65 -35.06
C ASN A 445 -8.60 -7.80 -35.56
N PHE A 446 -7.75 -7.32 -34.66
CA PHE A 446 -6.58 -6.52 -35.01
C PHE A 446 -5.60 -7.31 -35.90
N ASP A 447 -5.27 -6.77 -37.08
CA ASP A 447 -4.31 -7.34 -38.02
C ASP A 447 -2.91 -6.76 -37.75
N TYR A 448 -2.11 -7.52 -37.01
CA TYR A 448 -0.76 -7.12 -36.61
C TYR A 448 0.19 -6.95 -37.77
N GLU A 449 0.09 -7.79 -38.80
CA GLU A 449 0.94 -7.74 -40.00
C GLU A 449 0.65 -6.48 -40.80
N LYS A 450 -0.62 -6.17 -41.03
CA LYS A 450 -1.05 -4.94 -41.72
C LYS A 450 -0.61 -3.69 -40.93
N PHE A 451 -0.74 -3.72 -39.59
CA PHE A 451 -0.30 -2.61 -38.75
C PHE A 451 1.23 -2.46 -38.75
N ASN A 452 1.97 -3.57 -38.66
CA ASN A 452 3.43 -3.53 -38.75
C ASN A 452 3.91 -2.97 -40.09
N GLN A 453 3.25 -3.33 -41.24
CA GLN A 453 3.56 -2.75 -42.54
C GLN A 453 3.29 -1.23 -42.58
N PHE A 454 2.16 -0.79 -41.99
CA PHE A 454 1.86 0.64 -41.84
C PHE A 454 2.96 1.38 -41.05
N LEU A 455 3.46 0.78 -39.97
CA LEU A 455 4.56 1.35 -39.15
C LEU A 455 5.85 1.47 -39.98
N ILE A 456 6.19 0.44 -40.78
CA ILE A 456 7.36 0.42 -41.67
C ILE A 456 7.25 1.54 -42.71
N ASP A 457 6.13 1.62 -43.40
CA ASP A 457 5.90 2.57 -44.50
C ASP A 457 5.99 4.03 -44.01
N ASN A 458 5.75 4.29 -42.72
CA ASN A 458 5.75 5.63 -42.13
C ASN A 458 6.96 5.91 -41.22
N ASN A 459 7.98 5.04 -41.20
CA ASN A 459 9.15 5.15 -40.32
C ASN A 459 8.78 5.28 -38.83
N ILE A 460 7.84 4.49 -38.38
CA ILE A 460 7.36 4.47 -36.98
C ILE A 460 7.83 3.19 -36.29
N ILE A 461 8.25 3.31 -35.04
CA ILE A 461 8.44 2.17 -34.11
C ILE A 461 7.33 2.24 -33.06
N CYS A 462 6.59 1.16 -32.89
CA CYS A 462 5.61 0.99 -31.83
C CYS A 462 6.17 0.10 -30.71
N ILE A 463 6.37 0.67 -29.53
CA ILE A 463 6.80 -0.04 -28.32
C ILE A 463 5.56 -0.45 -27.55
N SER A 464 5.29 -1.75 -27.47
CA SER A 464 4.18 -2.27 -26.69
C SER A 464 4.66 -2.72 -25.33
N LYS A 465 4.27 -1.99 -24.28
CA LYS A 465 4.53 -2.31 -22.87
C LYS A 465 3.21 -2.58 -22.18
N VAL A 466 2.80 -3.84 -22.18
CA VAL A 466 1.61 -4.26 -21.45
C VAL A 466 1.88 -4.38 -19.96
N HIS A 467 0.82 -4.44 -19.17
CA HIS A 467 0.94 -4.64 -17.73
C HIS A 467 1.64 -5.97 -17.43
N HIS A 468 2.52 -6.00 -16.42
CA HIS A 468 3.30 -7.20 -16.06
C HIS A 468 2.42 -8.46 -15.85
N GLY A 469 1.17 -8.27 -15.42
CA GLY A 469 0.20 -9.34 -15.27
C GLY A 469 -0.24 -10.01 -16.58
N GLU A 470 -0.06 -9.36 -17.74
CA GLU A 470 -0.43 -9.89 -19.06
C GLU A 470 0.78 -10.14 -19.98
N GLU A 471 1.99 -9.83 -19.54
CA GLU A 471 3.19 -9.93 -20.40
C GLU A 471 3.33 -11.30 -21.05
N ARG A 472 3.08 -12.37 -20.29
CA ARG A 472 3.20 -13.76 -20.78
C ARG A 472 2.14 -14.09 -21.83
N SER A 473 0.87 -13.79 -21.54
CA SER A 473 -0.24 -14.14 -22.44
C SER A 473 -0.20 -13.36 -23.74
N VAL A 474 0.08 -12.07 -23.69
CA VAL A 474 0.18 -11.20 -24.85
C VAL A 474 1.42 -11.56 -25.70
N THR A 475 2.58 -11.74 -25.08
CA THR A 475 3.81 -12.11 -25.79
C THR A 475 3.66 -13.44 -26.54
N ASN A 476 3.01 -14.45 -25.92
CA ASN A 476 2.78 -15.73 -26.56
C ASN A 476 1.93 -15.64 -27.84
N LYS A 477 0.98 -14.69 -27.90
CA LYS A 477 0.14 -14.48 -29.09
C LYS A 477 0.90 -13.92 -30.28
N VAL A 478 1.95 -13.15 -30.04
CA VAL A 478 2.72 -12.46 -31.08
C VAL A 478 4.08 -13.08 -31.35
N LYS A 479 4.53 -14.04 -30.52
CA LYS A 479 5.88 -14.63 -30.53
C LYS A 479 6.35 -15.18 -31.89
N ASN A 480 5.42 -15.66 -32.73
CA ASN A 480 5.73 -16.26 -34.01
C ASN A 480 5.41 -15.34 -35.21
N ARG A 481 5.16 -14.06 -34.95
CA ARG A 481 4.86 -13.05 -35.98
C ARG A 481 6.12 -12.26 -36.30
N ASN A 482 6.27 -11.89 -37.56
CA ASN A 482 7.37 -11.03 -37.99
C ASN A 482 6.95 -9.56 -37.86
N LEU A 483 7.23 -8.94 -36.71
CA LEU A 483 6.78 -7.59 -36.35
C LEU A 483 7.99 -6.67 -36.09
N ASP A 484 8.72 -6.33 -37.17
CA ASP A 484 9.99 -5.59 -37.09
C ASP A 484 9.86 -4.20 -36.42
N ASN A 485 8.74 -3.51 -36.66
CA ASN A 485 8.48 -2.17 -36.13
C ASN A 485 7.48 -2.15 -34.95
N MET A 486 6.96 -3.30 -34.53
CA MET A 486 6.16 -3.43 -33.31
C MET A 486 6.91 -4.28 -32.28
N ILE A 487 7.55 -3.62 -31.34
CA ILE A 487 8.47 -4.24 -30.37
C ILE A 487 7.77 -4.35 -29.01
N PHE A 488 7.86 -5.53 -28.40
CA PHE A 488 7.31 -5.79 -27.09
C PHE A 488 8.43 -5.74 -26.06
N ILE A 489 8.25 -4.98 -25.00
CA ILE A 489 9.19 -4.88 -23.87
C ILE A 489 8.53 -5.31 -22.57
N SER A 490 9.31 -5.96 -21.71
CA SER A 490 8.91 -6.41 -20.38
C SER A 490 9.59 -5.58 -19.28
N ASN A 491 9.16 -5.76 -18.04
CA ASN A 491 9.88 -5.21 -16.89
C ASN A 491 11.31 -5.76 -16.82
N LYS A 492 11.50 -7.04 -17.15
CA LYS A 492 12.81 -7.68 -17.14
C LYS A 492 13.78 -7.05 -18.15
N ASP A 493 13.31 -6.68 -19.34
CA ASP A 493 14.16 -6.03 -20.34
C ASP A 493 14.71 -4.68 -19.80
N LEU A 494 13.88 -3.93 -19.07
CA LEU A 494 14.29 -2.68 -18.42
C LEU A 494 15.28 -2.95 -17.28
N GLU A 495 15.00 -3.93 -16.42
CA GLU A 495 15.86 -4.31 -15.31
C GLU A 495 17.23 -4.82 -15.78
N ASP A 496 17.28 -5.64 -16.82
CA ASP A 496 18.53 -6.17 -17.41
C ASP A 496 19.45 -5.05 -17.98
N LYS A 497 18.89 -3.87 -18.22
CA LYS A 497 19.62 -2.68 -18.69
C LYS A 497 19.80 -1.61 -17.61
N ASP A 498 19.35 -1.90 -16.38
CA ASP A 498 19.34 -0.93 -15.26
C ASP A 498 18.63 0.38 -15.64
N LEU A 499 17.41 0.23 -16.18
CA LEU A 499 16.54 1.32 -16.61
C LEU A 499 15.19 1.24 -15.91
N ASP A 500 14.63 2.40 -15.59
CA ASP A 500 13.23 2.55 -15.23
C ASP A 500 12.40 2.91 -16.49
N LEU A 501 11.12 2.53 -16.50
CA LEU A 501 10.21 2.86 -17.61
C LEU A 501 10.16 4.36 -17.90
N TYR A 502 10.16 5.19 -16.85
CA TYR A 502 10.09 6.65 -16.98
C TYR A 502 11.38 7.27 -17.53
N GLU A 503 12.47 6.53 -17.57
CA GLU A 503 13.72 6.97 -18.20
C GLU A 503 13.72 6.78 -19.72
N VAL A 504 12.78 6.01 -20.26
CA VAL A 504 12.62 5.81 -21.72
C VAL A 504 11.34 6.46 -22.26
N LEU A 505 10.40 6.83 -21.39
CA LEU A 505 9.06 7.24 -21.76
C LEU A 505 9.02 8.53 -22.58
N ASN A 506 9.93 9.48 -22.32
CA ASN A 506 9.99 10.74 -23.06
C ASN A 506 10.51 10.60 -24.50
N ALA A 507 11.02 9.40 -24.89
CA ALA A 507 11.30 9.07 -26.29
C ALA A 507 10.04 9.03 -27.16
N ALA A 508 8.86 8.79 -26.55
CA ALA A 508 7.60 8.68 -27.27
C ALA A 508 7.18 9.99 -27.94
N ASP A 509 6.70 9.90 -29.17
CA ASP A 509 5.96 10.98 -29.83
C ASP A 509 4.47 10.88 -29.53
N ILE A 510 3.92 9.65 -29.38
CA ILE A 510 2.48 9.37 -29.19
C ILE A 510 2.32 8.25 -28.18
N LEU A 511 1.26 8.32 -27.36
CA LEU A 511 0.73 7.21 -26.58
C LEU A 511 -0.51 6.62 -27.24
N ILE A 512 -0.59 5.29 -27.28
CA ILE A 512 -1.84 4.54 -27.50
C ILE A 512 -2.20 3.91 -26.15
N THR A 513 -3.40 4.17 -25.67
CA THR A 513 -3.87 3.64 -24.38
C THR A 513 -5.40 3.53 -24.36
N ASP A 514 -5.96 3.11 -23.25
CA ASP A 514 -7.40 3.06 -22.98
C ASP A 514 -7.78 3.90 -21.74
N TYR A 515 -7.92 3.26 -20.59
CA TYR A 515 -8.28 3.89 -19.30
C TYR A 515 -7.08 3.94 -18.32
N SER A 516 -5.88 3.69 -18.82
CA SER A 516 -4.67 3.56 -18.01
C SER A 516 -4.20 4.90 -17.44
N SER A 517 -3.70 4.88 -16.20
CA SER A 517 -3.15 6.05 -15.52
C SER A 517 -1.88 6.62 -16.17
N ILE A 518 -1.21 5.87 -17.03
CA ILE A 518 -0.05 6.35 -17.80
C ILE A 518 -0.40 7.57 -18.69
N TYR A 519 -1.68 7.73 -19.03
CA TYR A 519 -2.18 8.93 -19.70
C TYR A 519 -1.79 10.22 -18.97
N GLY A 520 -1.86 10.22 -17.64
CA GLY A 520 -1.46 11.38 -16.85
C GLY A 520 0.00 11.78 -17.09
N ASP A 521 0.90 10.81 -17.19
CA ASP A 521 2.32 11.08 -17.43
C ASP A 521 2.57 11.64 -18.85
N PHE A 522 1.76 11.22 -19.83
CA PHE A 522 1.77 11.82 -21.18
C PHE A 522 1.17 13.22 -21.23
N LEU A 523 0.15 13.50 -20.43
CA LEU A 523 -0.34 14.87 -20.22
C LEU A 523 0.77 15.76 -19.66
N PHE A 524 1.54 15.27 -18.67
CA PHE A 524 2.66 16.01 -18.11
C PHE A 524 3.68 16.41 -19.17
N MET A 525 3.99 15.49 -20.10
CA MET A 525 4.91 15.72 -21.23
C MET A 525 4.32 16.56 -22.37
N ASP A 526 3.03 16.88 -22.37
CA ASP A 526 2.27 17.48 -23.48
C ASP A 526 2.37 16.66 -24.78
N LYS A 527 2.38 15.32 -24.66
CA LYS A 527 2.44 14.41 -25.81
C LYS A 527 1.04 13.96 -26.24
N PRO A 528 0.77 13.81 -27.56
CA PRO A 528 -0.49 13.29 -28.05
C PRO A 528 -0.80 11.90 -27.50
N THR A 529 -2.08 11.66 -27.20
CA THR A 529 -2.61 10.37 -26.75
C THR A 529 -3.79 9.97 -27.61
N ILE A 530 -3.80 8.72 -28.08
CA ILE A 530 -4.92 8.10 -28.81
C ILE A 530 -5.57 7.07 -27.90
N PHE A 531 -6.89 7.17 -27.72
CA PHE A 531 -7.63 6.30 -26.83
C PHE A 531 -8.32 5.18 -27.59
N VAL A 532 -7.99 3.93 -27.25
CA VAL A 532 -8.65 2.72 -27.76
C VAL A 532 -9.70 2.30 -26.76
N ASN A 533 -10.95 2.72 -26.95
CA ASN A 533 -12.03 2.56 -25.99
C ASN A 533 -13.14 1.61 -26.48
N THR A 534 -12.77 0.46 -27.03
CA THR A 534 -13.67 -0.51 -27.68
C THR A 534 -14.68 -1.16 -26.73
N ASP A 535 -14.41 -1.17 -25.44
CA ASP A 535 -15.18 -1.85 -24.38
C ASP A 535 -15.63 -0.91 -23.26
N MET A 536 -15.77 0.38 -23.59
CA MET A 536 -16.04 1.44 -22.61
C MET A 536 -17.28 1.16 -21.74
N GLU A 537 -18.38 0.69 -22.37
CA GLU A 537 -19.63 0.39 -21.65
C GLU A 537 -19.42 -0.71 -20.60
N ILE A 538 -18.72 -1.80 -20.98
CA ILE A 538 -18.41 -2.90 -20.07
C ILE A 538 -17.49 -2.41 -18.94
N TYR A 539 -16.49 -1.61 -19.28
CA TYR A 539 -15.54 -1.09 -18.27
C TYR A 539 -16.24 -0.15 -17.29
N GLU A 540 -17.11 0.72 -17.77
CA GLU A 540 -17.89 1.62 -16.91
C GLU A 540 -18.85 0.88 -16.01
N GLU A 541 -19.48 -0.19 -16.51
CA GLU A 541 -20.38 -1.02 -15.70
C GLU A 541 -19.63 -1.77 -14.61
N GLU A 542 -18.46 -2.31 -14.91
CA GLU A 542 -17.74 -3.21 -14.02
C GLU A 542 -16.80 -2.50 -13.06
N ARG A 543 -16.04 -1.50 -13.54
CA ARG A 543 -15.05 -0.78 -12.73
C ARG A 543 -15.51 0.62 -12.33
N GLY A 544 -16.29 1.24 -13.19
CA GLY A 544 -16.65 2.65 -13.11
C GLY A 544 -15.60 3.56 -13.74
N ILE A 545 -16.09 4.59 -14.40
CA ILE A 545 -15.30 5.73 -14.90
C ILE A 545 -15.64 6.92 -14.02
N ILE A 546 -14.69 7.35 -13.20
CA ILE A 546 -14.91 8.42 -12.21
C ILE A 546 -14.81 9.84 -12.80
N LEU A 547 -14.07 9.98 -13.90
CA LEU A 547 -13.89 11.26 -14.60
C LEU A 547 -14.92 11.36 -15.72
N GLN A 548 -16.03 12.01 -15.43
CA GLN A 548 -17.14 12.22 -16.37
C GLN A 548 -17.32 13.71 -16.70
N PRO A 549 -17.70 14.08 -17.94
CA PRO A 549 -17.83 13.19 -19.10
C PRO A 549 -16.46 12.74 -19.63
N TYR A 550 -16.36 11.46 -20.03
CA TYR A 550 -15.09 10.86 -20.48
C TYR A 550 -14.41 11.67 -21.61
N ASP A 551 -15.19 12.17 -22.58
CA ASP A 551 -14.66 12.92 -23.72
C ASP A 551 -13.95 14.22 -23.34
N PHE A 552 -14.35 14.85 -22.27
CA PHE A 552 -13.66 16.03 -21.74
C PHE A 552 -12.29 15.66 -21.14
N TRP A 553 -12.26 14.59 -20.35
CA TRP A 553 -11.05 14.21 -19.63
C TRP A 553 -10.02 13.47 -20.50
N ALA A 554 -10.48 12.75 -21.52
CA ALA A 554 -9.64 12.04 -22.48
C ALA A 554 -9.23 12.98 -23.63
N ALA A 555 -8.22 13.81 -23.42
CA ALA A 555 -7.76 14.85 -24.33
C ALA A 555 -7.00 14.27 -25.54
N GLY A 556 -7.72 13.61 -26.45
CA GLY A 556 -7.19 12.99 -27.66
C GLY A 556 -8.27 12.27 -28.45
N PRO A 557 -7.97 11.79 -29.66
CA PRO A 557 -8.93 11.04 -30.48
C PRO A 557 -9.27 9.69 -29.85
N LYS A 558 -10.53 9.25 -29.99
CA LYS A 558 -11.06 7.96 -29.56
C LYS A 558 -11.25 7.08 -30.79
N VAL A 559 -10.72 5.86 -30.74
CA VAL A 559 -10.76 4.93 -31.87
C VAL A 559 -11.22 3.54 -31.42
N GLN A 560 -11.96 2.86 -32.32
CA GLN A 560 -12.45 1.50 -32.10
C GLN A 560 -12.05 0.56 -33.23
N GLU A 561 -11.51 1.09 -34.30
CA GLU A 561 -11.14 0.36 -35.53
C GLU A 561 -9.67 0.63 -35.90
N GLN A 562 -9.02 -0.36 -36.48
CA GLN A 562 -7.61 -0.32 -36.85
C GLN A 562 -7.28 0.75 -37.89
N GLU A 563 -8.12 0.90 -38.93
CA GLU A 563 -7.94 1.91 -39.97
C GLU A 563 -7.97 3.31 -39.35
N LYS A 564 -8.93 3.54 -38.44
CA LYS A 564 -9.05 4.82 -37.75
C LYS A 564 -7.86 5.10 -36.84
N LEU A 565 -7.34 4.06 -36.18
CA LEU A 565 -6.11 4.19 -35.39
C LEU A 565 -4.94 4.67 -36.25
N SER A 566 -4.75 4.07 -37.44
CA SER A 566 -3.68 4.45 -38.35
C SER A 566 -3.83 5.90 -38.84
N GLU A 567 -5.05 6.34 -39.17
CA GLU A 567 -5.34 7.73 -39.55
C GLU A 567 -5.00 8.73 -38.45
N GLU A 568 -5.42 8.43 -37.22
CA GLU A 568 -5.18 9.32 -36.07
C GLU A 568 -3.69 9.39 -35.67
N ILE A 569 -2.93 8.29 -35.83
CA ILE A 569 -1.47 8.29 -35.67
C ILE A 569 -0.85 9.31 -36.65
N ILE A 570 -1.21 9.28 -37.93
CA ILE A 570 -0.66 10.21 -38.93
C ILE A 570 -1.04 11.66 -38.61
N LYS A 571 -2.27 11.93 -38.15
CA LYS A 571 -2.66 13.28 -37.73
C LYS A 571 -1.82 13.76 -36.56
N CYS A 572 -1.64 12.94 -35.53
CA CYS A 572 -0.82 13.28 -34.35
C CYS A 572 0.66 13.53 -34.72
N ILE A 573 1.21 12.80 -35.73
CA ILE A 573 2.59 13.01 -36.18
C ILE A 573 2.72 14.32 -36.96
N ASN A 574 1.74 14.65 -37.79
CA ASN A 574 1.80 15.80 -38.69
C ASN A 574 1.39 17.12 -38.02
N ASP A 575 0.60 17.06 -36.97
CA ASP A 575 0.13 18.25 -36.24
C ASP A 575 0.37 18.13 -34.73
N ASN A 576 1.44 18.73 -34.26
CA ASN A 576 1.77 18.78 -32.81
C ASN A 576 0.74 19.56 -31.98
N ASN A 577 -0.14 20.35 -32.61
CA ASN A 577 -1.19 21.11 -31.91
C ASN A 577 -2.52 20.34 -31.87
N TYR A 578 -2.60 19.17 -32.52
CA TYR A 578 -3.79 18.35 -32.48
C TYR A 578 -4.15 17.95 -31.04
N TYR A 579 -5.32 18.35 -30.55
CA TYR A 579 -5.79 18.27 -29.14
C TYR A 579 -4.90 18.97 -28.12
N LYS A 580 -4.07 19.94 -28.48
CA LYS A 580 -3.13 20.58 -27.55
C LYS A 580 -3.83 21.43 -26.48
N ASN A 581 -4.89 22.14 -26.87
CA ASN A 581 -5.63 22.98 -25.92
C ASN A 581 -6.33 22.14 -24.86
N GLU A 582 -6.93 21.02 -25.29
CA GLU A 582 -7.56 20.04 -24.40
C GLU A 582 -6.53 19.41 -23.47
N ARG A 583 -5.39 18.94 -24.01
CA ARG A 583 -4.30 18.41 -23.19
C ARG A 583 -3.80 19.40 -22.17
N ASN A 584 -3.56 20.65 -22.55
CA ASN A 584 -3.10 21.70 -21.65
C ASN A 584 -4.11 21.98 -20.53
N THR A 585 -5.40 22.05 -20.88
CA THR A 585 -6.47 22.24 -19.89
C THR A 585 -6.47 21.14 -18.83
N ILE A 586 -6.43 19.88 -19.27
CA ILE A 586 -6.43 18.75 -18.33
C ILE A 586 -5.11 18.66 -17.56
N ARG A 587 -3.97 18.90 -18.21
CA ARG A 587 -2.68 18.94 -17.56
C ARG A 587 -2.64 19.97 -16.43
N ASP A 588 -3.21 21.16 -16.64
CA ASP A 588 -3.23 22.24 -15.64
C ASP A 588 -4.10 21.89 -14.43
N ILE A 589 -5.10 21.03 -14.61
CA ILE A 589 -5.92 20.50 -13.52
C ILE A 589 -5.15 19.45 -12.71
N PHE A 590 -4.41 18.54 -13.39
CA PHE A 590 -3.75 17.42 -12.73
C PHE A 590 -2.35 17.72 -12.21
N TYR A 591 -1.68 18.78 -12.69
CA TYR A 591 -0.30 19.09 -12.31
C TYR A 591 -0.16 20.54 -11.89
N TYR A 592 0.02 20.75 -10.58
CA TYR A 592 0.32 22.08 -10.03
C TYR A 592 1.75 22.51 -10.40
N HIS A 593 2.72 21.62 -10.18
CA HIS A 593 4.10 21.81 -10.59
C HIS A 593 4.36 21.12 -11.92
N LYS A 594 5.03 21.80 -12.86
CA LYS A 594 5.36 21.31 -14.19
C LYS A 594 6.87 21.48 -14.45
N ASP A 595 7.65 21.13 -13.46
CA ASP A 595 9.10 21.23 -13.43
C ASP A 595 9.76 19.90 -13.03
N ASP A 596 11.08 19.86 -13.01
CA ASP A 596 11.95 18.72 -12.68
C ASP A 596 12.38 18.69 -11.20
N LYS A 597 11.54 19.21 -10.28
CA LYS A 597 11.89 19.42 -8.86
C LYS A 597 10.97 18.70 -7.89
N SER A 598 10.21 17.72 -8.35
CA SER A 598 9.29 16.98 -7.48
C SER A 598 10.04 16.21 -6.39
N SER A 599 11.12 15.52 -6.75
CA SER A 599 11.96 14.80 -5.78
C SER A 599 12.59 15.73 -4.75
N ILE A 600 13.03 16.91 -5.16
CA ILE A 600 13.59 17.92 -4.24
C ILE A 600 12.54 18.35 -3.22
N ARG A 601 11.32 18.68 -3.66
CA ARG A 601 10.23 19.09 -2.75
C ARG A 601 9.84 17.99 -1.76
N VAL A 602 9.85 16.74 -2.20
CA VAL A 602 9.61 15.60 -1.31
C VAL A 602 10.72 15.48 -0.26
N TRP A 603 12.00 15.59 -0.66
CA TRP A 603 13.11 15.57 0.27
C TRP A 603 13.10 16.76 1.24
N ASP A 604 12.73 17.96 0.78
CA ASP A 604 12.55 19.14 1.65
C ASP A 604 11.45 18.88 2.70
N SER A 605 10.38 18.20 2.31
CA SER A 605 9.31 17.83 3.25
C SER A 605 9.78 16.76 4.25
N ILE A 606 10.47 15.72 3.80
CA ILE A 606 11.05 14.69 4.67
C ILE A 606 12.02 15.33 5.68
N ASP A 607 12.85 16.28 5.25
CA ASP A 607 13.78 17.00 6.13
C ASP A 607 13.07 17.79 7.21
N ARG A 608 11.98 18.50 6.85
CA ARG A 608 11.13 19.20 7.83
C ARG A 608 10.49 18.25 8.83
N LEU A 609 10.00 17.10 8.37
CA LEU A 609 9.39 16.08 9.24
C LEU A 609 10.40 15.51 10.21
N LEU A 610 11.57 15.07 9.72
CA LEU A 610 12.63 14.51 10.58
C LEU A 610 13.20 15.53 11.58
N SER A 611 13.16 16.81 11.24
CA SER A 611 13.60 17.88 12.16
C SER A 611 12.61 18.13 13.30
N ASN A 612 11.38 17.64 13.19
CA ASN A 612 10.31 17.76 14.19
C ASN A 612 10.08 16.46 14.98
N LEU A 613 10.69 15.33 14.59
CA LEU A 613 10.67 14.04 15.28
C LEU A 613 11.87 13.91 16.23
#